data_c01d2391bb5b17032b72948b635908f2
#
_entry.id   c01d2391bb5b17032b72948b635908f2
#
_cell.length_a   1.000
_cell.length_b   1.000
_cell.length_c   1.000
_cell.angle_alpha   90.00
_cell.angle_beta   90.00
_cell.angle_gamma   90.00
#
_symmetry.space_group_name_H-M   'P 1'
#
loop_
_entity.id
_entity.type
_entity.pdbx_description
1 polymer ?
#
loop_
_entity_poly.entity_id
_entity_poly.type
_entity_poly.pdbx_seq_one_letter_code
_entity_poly.pdbx_strand_id
1 'polypeptide(L)'
;MSAPLSTIKEKIYMETRDKLMSLTQSNKIQQWLMDKSSNQDDVQLLQQQFSQQLDQKYNALLADEQAKLDQYVEVHQGLEALKKEIESEPIMLNIDKLPDVKSTMLEKAKNDEHSDKIEQLFDRLDHSLNGTYRLYTQLSLIGTRTHRITTKNFNLQGLPKAVQRTILPSKYKKVYTVDFKSFEPSVVAYMTQDSKLIDFLNQKDGLYDALLSELELQDEQRVLVKRAFIGSFLFGGNFDSPKFKLKDYVSEVQWLDAVSQFTKVIELKKQIEEHKTMPMPYGIEHDMSAFQGSSIMAFYVQTVASYIFKHILLEVYRAQCEQKTFKIIVPIHDAIMIECDDEVTARDVAQLMKSTANQLFNDEFAHVTVEELGGEGHE
;
A
#
# COMPACT_ATOMS: atom_id res chain seq x y z
N MET A 1 17.49 19.14 -15.83
CA MET A 1 16.81 18.25 -16.78
C MET A 1 17.37 16.86 -16.50
N SER A 2 16.57 15.97 -15.91
CA SER A 2 16.96 14.58 -15.71
C SER A 2 16.94 13.84 -17.05
N ALA A 3 17.94 12.99 -17.28
CA ALA A 3 17.99 12.15 -18.48
C ALA A 3 16.68 11.34 -18.63
N PRO A 4 16.20 11.09 -19.85
CA PRO A 4 15.03 10.26 -20.08
C PRO A 4 15.23 8.87 -19.45
N LEU A 5 14.16 8.29 -18.90
CA LEU A 5 14.18 6.98 -18.22
C LEU A 5 14.80 5.88 -19.13
N SER A 6 14.55 5.96 -20.45
CA SER A 6 15.16 5.08 -21.47
C SER A 6 16.69 5.12 -21.48
N THR A 7 17.29 6.29 -21.27
CA THR A 7 18.77 6.45 -21.30
C THR A 7 19.42 5.90 -20.03
N ILE A 8 18.74 5.99 -18.87
CA ILE A 8 19.22 5.41 -17.61
C ILE A 8 19.16 3.87 -17.69
N LYS A 9 18.07 3.32 -18.23
CA LYS A 9 17.90 1.88 -18.44
C LYS A 9 18.95 1.30 -19.38
N GLU A 10 19.19 1.96 -20.50
CA GLU A 10 20.18 1.53 -21.49
C GLU A 10 21.61 1.49 -20.89
N LYS A 11 21.92 2.44 -20.03
CA LYS A 11 23.19 2.50 -19.31
C LYS A 11 23.34 1.34 -18.30
N ILE A 12 22.32 1.08 -17.48
CA ILE A 12 22.30 -0.04 -16.52
C ILE A 12 22.38 -1.37 -17.27
N TYR A 13 21.67 -1.49 -18.39
CA TYR A 13 21.72 -2.64 -19.28
C TYR A 13 23.14 -2.92 -19.76
N MET A 14 23.81 -1.92 -20.34
CA MET A 14 25.15 -2.07 -20.88
C MET A 14 26.18 -2.41 -19.78
N GLU A 15 26.12 -1.73 -18.63
CA GLU A 15 27.03 -2.01 -17.50
C GLU A 15 26.83 -3.43 -16.93
N THR A 16 25.60 -3.94 -16.86
CA THR A 16 25.31 -5.29 -16.37
C THR A 16 25.72 -6.34 -17.39
N ARG A 17 25.49 -6.10 -18.68
CA ARG A 17 25.95 -6.94 -19.77
C ARG A 17 27.47 -7.07 -19.80
N ASP A 18 28.19 -5.93 -19.73
CA ASP A 18 29.64 -5.90 -19.75
C ASP A 18 30.23 -6.65 -18.53
N LYS A 19 29.58 -6.55 -17.37
CA LYS A 19 29.98 -7.25 -16.16
C LYS A 19 29.76 -8.77 -16.27
N LEU A 20 28.66 -9.22 -16.86
CA LEU A 20 28.38 -10.62 -17.15
C LEU A 20 29.35 -11.17 -18.20
N MET A 21 29.61 -10.42 -19.28
CA MET A 21 30.58 -10.82 -20.32
C MET A 21 32.00 -10.89 -19.75
N SER A 22 32.41 -9.98 -18.88
CA SER A 22 33.72 -10.03 -18.21
C SER A 22 33.87 -11.24 -17.28
N LEU A 23 32.77 -11.71 -16.65
CA LEU A 23 32.78 -12.92 -15.84
C LEU A 23 32.98 -14.19 -16.69
N THR A 24 32.41 -14.24 -17.90
CA THR A 24 32.64 -15.38 -18.84
C THR A 24 34.05 -15.44 -19.38
N GLN A 25 34.75 -14.31 -19.41
CA GLN A 25 36.16 -14.19 -19.86
C GLN A 25 37.16 -14.33 -18.68
N SER A 26 36.66 -14.52 -17.45
CA SER A 26 37.54 -14.66 -16.30
C SER A 26 38.40 -15.93 -16.41
N ASN A 27 39.69 -15.80 -16.09
CA ASN A 27 40.64 -16.91 -16.12
C ASN A 27 40.18 -18.13 -15.32
N LYS A 28 39.38 -17.95 -14.26
CA LYS A 28 38.84 -19.03 -13.44
C LYS A 28 37.78 -19.88 -14.17
N ILE A 29 36.91 -19.25 -14.96
CA ILE A 29 35.91 -19.98 -15.74
C ILE A 29 36.58 -20.67 -16.94
N GLN A 30 37.53 -20.01 -17.58
CA GLN A 30 38.32 -20.61 -18.65
C GLN A 30 39.13 -21.80 -18.14
N GLN A 31 39.80 -21.67 -16.99
CA GLN A 31 40.52 -22.76 -16.35
C GLN A 31 39.59 -23.94 -16.02
N TRP A 32 38.41 -23.68 -15.43
CA TRP A 32 37.44 -24.70 -15.13
C TRP A 32 36.89 -25.43 -16.38
N LEU A 33 36.70 -24.70 -17.50
CA LEU A 33 36.32 -25.29 -18.78
C LEU A 33 37.44 -26.17 -19.35
N MET A 34 38.70 -25.74 -19.24
CA MET A 34 39.90 -26.52 -19.65
C MET A 34 40.08 -27.78 -18.80
N ASP A 35 39.80 -27.73 -17.52
CA ASP A 35 39.87 -28.90 -16.60
C ASP A 35 38.77 -29.95 -16.89
N LYS A 36 37.72 -29.57 -17.60
CA LYS A 36 36.59 -30.45 -17.97
C LYS A 36 36.63 -30.98 -19.40
N SER A 37 37.55 -30.49 -20.24
CA SER A 37 37.64 -30.83 -21.66
C SER A 37 39.06 -31.25 -22.01
N SER A 38 39.16 -32.30 -22.80
CA SER A 38 40.48 -32.83 -23.31
C SER A 38 40.90 -32.23 -24.65
N ASN A 39 40.10 -31.31 -25.23
CA ASN A 39 40.33 -30.74 -26.55
C ASN A 39 39.97 -29.25 -26.58
N GLN A 40 40.76 -28.45 -27.25
CA GLN A 40 40.60 -26.99 -27.33
C GLN A 40 39.35 -26.58 -28.13
N ASP A 41 38.92 -27.41 -29.10
CA ASP A 41 37.70 -27.17 -29.88
C ASP A 41 36.44 -27.38 -29.04
N ASP A 42 36.47 -28.34 -28.12
CA ASP A 42 35.37 -28.58 -27.18
C ASP A 42 35.23 -27.43 -26.17
N VAL A 43 36.33 -26.81 -25.76
CA VAL A 43 36.32 -25.62 -24.88
C VAL A 43 35.69 -24.45 -25.59
N GLN A 44 35.98 -24.23 -26.87
CA GLN A 44 35.38 -23.15 -27.65
C GLN A 44 33.85 -23.38 -27.87
N LEU A 45 33.48 -24.63 -28.13
CA LEU A 45 32.07 -25.00 -28.26
C LEU A 45 31.29 -24.79 -26.96
N LEU A 46 31.85 -25.20 -25.81
CA LEU A 46 31.26 -25.00 -24.50
C LEU A 46 31.16 -23.51 -24.14
N GLN A 47 32.17 -22.70 -24.50
CA GLN A 47 32.11 -21.24 -24.30
C GLN A 47 30.99 -20.58 -25.14
N GLN A 48 30.82 -21.02 -26.40
CA GLN A 48 29.75 -20.53 -27.26
C GLN A 48 28.36 -20.92 -26.70
N GLN A 49 28.19 -22.17 -26.30
CA GLN A 49 26.92 -22.65 -25.71
C GLN A 49 26.60 -21.93 -24.40
N PHE A 50 27.59 -21.70 -23.54
CA PHE A 50 27.44 -20.98 -22.29
C PHE A 50 27.08 -19.51 -22.54
N SER A 51 27.75 -18.85 -23.49
CA SER A 51 27.43 -17.47 -23.90
C SER A 51 26.02 -17.37 -24.45
N GLN A 52 25.58 -18.29 -25.31
CA GLN A 52 24.20 -18.31 -25.85
C GLN A 52 23.16 -18.53 -24.76
N GLN A 53 23.42 -19.41 -23.79
CA GLN A 53 22.51 -19.64 -22.68
C GLN A 53 22.43 -18.44 -21.74
N LEU A 54 23.54 -17.75 -21.52
CA LEU A 54 23.59 -16.50 -20.75
C LEU A 54 22.78 -15.40 -21.44
N ASP A 55 23.00 -15.22 -22.76
CA ASP A 55 22.25 -14.22 -23.54
C ASP A 55 20.75 -14.51 -23.56
N GLN A 56 20.34 -15.79 -23.69
CA GLN A 56 18.93 -16.17 -23.63
C GLN A 56 18.30 -15.89 -22.27
N LYS A 57 18.98 -16.27 -21.17
CA LYS A 57 18.49 -16.00 -19.80
C LYS A 57 18.45 -14.49 -19.50
N TYR A 58 19.45 -13.77 -19.96
CA TYR A 58 19.51 -12.33 -19.78
C TYR A 58 18.39 -11.61 -20.55
N ASN A 59 18.18 -11.98 -21.81
CA ASN A 59 17.09 -11.41 -22.62
C ASN A 59 15.71 -11.75 -22.04
N ALA A 60 15.54 -12.95 -21.46
CA ALA A 60 14.30 -13.32 -20.79
C ALA A 60 14.06 -12.50 -19.51
N LEU A 61 15.12 -12.27 -18.72
CA LEU A 61 15.05 -11.41 -17.53
C LEU A 61 14.72 -9.96 -17.90
N LEU A 62 15.36 -9.43 -18.94
CA LEU A 62 15.08 -8.08 -19.44
C LEU A 62 13.66 -7.92 -19.95
N ALA A 63 13.14 -8.93 -20.66
CA ALA A 63 11.75 -8.91 -21.12
C ALA A 63 10.77 -8.91 -19.94
N ASP A 64 11.04 -9.68 -18.89
CA ASP A 64 10.23 -9.70 -17.67
C ASP A 64 10.29 -8.36 -16.91
N GLU A 65 11.48 -7.80 -16.73
CA GLU A 65 11.65 -6.48 -16.10
C GLU A 65 10.99 -5.36 -16.92
N GLN A 66 11.10 -5.42 -18.25
CA GLN A 66 10.45 -4.45 -19.12
C GLN A 66 8.93 -4.56 -19.03
N ALA A 67 8.38 -5.78 -19.03
CA ALA A 67 6.93 -6.00 -18.90
C ALA A 67 6.40 -5.47 -17.56
N LYS A 68 7.12 -5.69 -16.46
CA LYS A 68 6.76 -5.16 -15.13
C LYS A 68 6.79 -3.63 -15.10
N LEU A 69 7.78 -3.04 -15.74
CA LEU A 69 7.88 -1.59 -15.81
C LEU A 69 6.81 -0.97 -16.71
N ASP A 70 6.48 -1.62 -17.82
CA ASP A 70 5.41 -1.18 -18.72
C ASP A 70 4.06 -1.22 -17.99
N GLN A 71 3.80 -2.25 -17.20
CA GLN A 71 2.63 -2.32 -16.32
C GLN A 71 2.59 -1.17 -15.30
N TYR A 72 3.71 -0.84 -14.66
CA TYR A 72 3.79 0.30 -13.75
C TYR A 72 3.48 1.62 -14.45
N VAL A 73 4.04 1.82 -15.65
CA VAL A 73 3.80 3.02 -16.48
C VAL A 73 2.32 3.10 -16.88
N GLU A 74 1.72 2.00 -17.30
CA GLU A 74 0.29 1.92 -17.66
C GLU A 74 -0.61 2.33 -16.49
N VAL A 75 -0.36 1.79 -15.30
CA VAL A 75 -1.13 2.14 -14.09
C VAL A 75 -1.01 3.64 -13.79
N HIS A 76 0.19 4.21 -13.85
CA HIS A 76 0.36 5.64 -13.60
C HIS A 76 -0.31 6.52 -14.66
N GLN A 77 -0.19 6.17 -15.94
CA GLN A 77 -0.84 6.91 -17.03
C GLN A 77 -2.37 6.87 -16.93
N GLY A 78 -2.93 5.70 -16.59
CA GLY A 78 -4.36 5.55 -16.36
C GLY A 78 -4.87 6.39 -15.19
N LEU A 79 -4.11 6.43 -14.09
CA LEU A 79 -4.45 7.24 -12.92
C LEU A 79 -4.28 8.75 -13.13
N GLU A 80 -3.48 9.21 -14.09
CA GLU A 80 -3.41 10.65 -14.44
C GLU A 80 -4.73 11.18 -14.98
N ALA A 81 -5.56 10.35 -15.65
CA ALA A 81 -6.89 10.73 -16.08
C ALA A 81 -7.83 10.91 -14.88
N LEU A 82 -7.86 9.95 -13.94
CA LEU A 82 -8.60 10.07 -12.68
C LEU A 82 -8.17 11.30 -11.87
N LYS A 83 -6.85 11.52 -11.75
CA LYS A 83 -6.30 12.69 -11.06
C LYS A 83 -6.87 14.00 -11.64
N LYS A 84 -6.85 14.17 -12.97
CA LYS A 84 -7.39 15.35 -13.65
C LYS A 84 -8.88 15.53 -13.37
N GLU A 85 -9.65 14.43 -13.35
CA GLU A 85 -11.08 14.46 -13.04
C GLU A 85 -11.30 14.96 -11.59
N ILE A 86 -10.62 14.39 -10.60
CA ILE A 86 -10.72 14.80 -9.19
C ILE A 86 -10.27 16.26 -8.98
N GLU A 87 -9.20 16.69 -9.63
CA GLU A 87 -8.68 18.06 -9.50
C GLU A 87 -9.56 19.12 -10.19
N SER A 88 -10.35 18.72 -11.18
CA SER A 88 -11.24 19.64 -11.91
C SER A 88 -12.56 19.92 -11.19
N GLU A 89 -12.96 19.11 -10.25
CA GLU A 89 -14.22 19.19 -9.57
C GLU A 89 -14.06 19.44 -8.06
N PRO A 90 -14.90 20.31 -7.45
CA PRO A 90 -14.86 20.53 -6.02
C PRO A 90 -15.50 19.36 -5.26
N ILE A 91 -14.96 19.08 -4.09
CA ILE A 91 -15.63 18.27 -3.07
C ILE A 91 -16.60 19.18 -2.33
N MET A 92 -17.87 18.76 -2.27
CA MET A 92 -18.93 19.55 -1.65
C MET A 92 -19.02 19.22 -0.17
N LEU A 93 -19.11 20.22 0.69
CA LEU A 93 -19.29 20.06 2.13
C LEU A 93 -20.59 20.69 2.63
N ASN A 94 -21.25 20.03 3.56
CA ASN A 94 -22.35 20.61 4.32
C ASN A 94 -21.77 21.53 5.39
N ILE A 95 -21.59 22.80 5.05
CA ILE A 95 -20.97 23.81 5.93
C ILE A 95 -21.83 24.12 7.15
N ASP A 96 -23.15 23.94 7.06
CA ASP A 96 -24.08 24.18 8.19
C ASP A 96 -23.87 23.19 9.33
N LYS A 97 -23.36 21.99 9.05
CA LYS A 97 -23.01 20.97 10.06
C LYS A 97 -21.62 21.17 10.68
N LEU A 98 -20.73 21.94 10.07
CA LEU A 98 -19.35 22.07 10.54
C LEU A 98 -19.22 22.67 11.95
N PRO A 99 -20.02 23.68 12.38
CA PRO A 99 -19.95 24.20 13.73
C PRO A 99 -20.30 23.14 14.80
N ASP A 100 -21.33 22.33 14.58
CA ASP A 100 -21.73 21.26 15.49
C ASP A 100 -20.71 20.15 15.55
N VAL A 101 -20.12 19.78 14.40
CA VAL A 101 -19.03 18.82 14.34
C VAL A 101 -17.81 19.31 15.10
N LYS A 102 -17.44 20.59 14.94
CA LYS A 102 -16.34 21.23 15.68
C LYS A 102 -16.58 21.19 17.19
N SER A 103 -17.76 21.60 17.63
CA SER A 103 -18.15 21.59 19.05
C SER A 103 -18.06 20.19 19.64
N THR A 104 -18.66 19.19 18.97
CA THR A 104 -18.62 17.79 19.40
C THR A 104 -17.18 17.25 19.48
N MET A 105 -16.32 17.62 18.55
CA MET A 105 -14.91 17.19 18.57
C MET A 105 -14.15 17.85 19.72
N LEU A 106 -14.40 19.12 20.01
CA LEU A 106 -13.78 19.84 21.13
C LEU A 106 -14.22 19.27 22.49
N GLU A 107 -15.51 18.92 22.65
CA GLU A 107 -16.01 18.27 23.86
C GLU A 107 -15.34 16.90 24.13
N LYS A 108 -15.01 16.17 23.06
CA LYS A 108 -14.31 14.87 23.13
C LYS A 108 -12.78 15.02 23.17
N ALA A 109 -12.24 16.23 23.18
CA ALA A 109 -10.80 16.46 23.22
C ALA A 109 -10.22 16.00 24.57
N LYS A 110 -9.04 15.35 24.50
CA LYS A 110 -8.43 14.70 25.68
C LYS A 110 -7.58 15.66 26.50
N ASN A 111 -7.11 16.74 25.89
CA ASN A 111 -6.24 17.79 26.48
C ASN A 111 -6.18 19.01 25.56
N ASP A 112 -5.55 20.08 26.05
CA ASP A 112 -5.42 21.35 25.32
C ASP A 112 -4.72 21.19 23.96
N GLU A 113 -3.66 20.39 23.88
CA GLU A 113 -2.97 20.11 22.61
C GLU A 113 -3.90 19.47 21.54
N HIS A 114 -4.83 18.62 21.99
CA HIS A 114 -5.82 18.02 21.09
C HIS A 114 -6.86 19.05 20.66
N SER A 115 -7.28 19.93 21.56
CA SER A 115 -8.20 21.05 21.25
C SER A 115 -7.56 21.99 20.24
N ASP A 116 -6.31 22.39 20.44
CA ASP A 116 -5.56 23.24 19.51
C ASP A 116 -5.45 22.64 18.09
N LYS A 117 -5.26 21.33 18.00
CA LYS A 117 -5.22 20.62 16.70
C LYS A 117 -6.58 20.65 16.00
N ILE A 118 -7.67 20.54 16.74
CA ILE A 118 -9.04 20.64 16.21
C ILE A 118 -9.28 22.06 15.70
N GLU A 119 -8.97 23.10 16.49
CA GLU A 119 -9.10 24.49 16.09
C GLU A 119 -8.32 24.76 14.79
N GLN A 120 -7.04 24.41 14.74
CA GLN A 120 -6.20 24.58 13.55
C GLN A 120 -6.73 23.82 12.32
N LEU A 121 -7.40 22.68 12.51
CA LEU A 121 -8.03 21.95 11.41
C LEU A 121 -9.17 22.77 10.83
N PHE A 122 -10.08 23.28 11.68
CA PHE A 122 -11.23 24.06 11.22
C PHE A 122 -10.83 25.41 10.64
N ASP A 123 -9.82 26.09 11.19
CA ASP A 123 -9.28 27.33 10.60
C ASP A 123 -8.72 27.09 9.19
N ARG A 124 -8.01 25.99 8.98
CA ARG A 124 -7.52 25.62 7.63
C ARG A 124 -8.66 25.24 6.70
N LEU A 125 -9.70 24.58 7.21
CA LEU A 125 -10.87 24.20 6.43
C LEU A 125 -11.62 25.46 5.97
N ASP A 126 -11.90 26.39 6.87
CA ASP A 126 -12.56 27.67 6.58
C ASP A 126 -11.77 28.50 5.57
N HIS A 127 -10.45 28.56 5.74
CA HIS A 127 -9.58 29.25 4.77
C HIS A 127 -9.65 28.58 3.38
N SER A 128 -9.69 27.25 3.31
CA SER A 128 -9.73 26.51 2.04
C SER A 128 -11.10 26.60 1.38
N LEU A 129 -12.17 26.69 2.14
CA LEU A 129 -13.54 26.89 1.66
C LEU A 129 -13.77 28.33 1.16
N ASN A 130 -13.07 29.30 1.72
CA ASN A 130 -13.14 30.73 1.36
C ASN A 130 -14.58 31.25 1.22
N GLY A 131 -15.42 30.96 2.24
CA GLY A 131 -16.82 31.36 2.26
C GLY A 131 -17.75 30.59 1.31
N THR A 132 -17.27 29.48 0.75
CA THR A 132 -18.08 28.60 -0.11
C THR A 132 -18.22 27.21 0.54
N TYR A 133 -19.02 26.35 -0.06
CA TYR A 133 -19.13 24.93 0.33
C TYR A 133 -18.27 24.01 -0.55
N ARG A 134 -17.34 24.57 -1.32
CA ARG A 134 -16.52 23.88 -2.32
C ARG A 134 -15.08 23.78 -1.87
N LEU A 135 -14.59 22.57 -1.71
CA LEU A 135 -13.22 22.28 -1.35
C LEU A 135 -12.49 21.70 -2.56
N TYR A 136 -11.45 22.37 -3.02
CA TYR A 136 -10.60 21.91 -4.12
C TYR A 136 -9.35 21.22 -3.57
N THR A 137 -8.96 20.12 -4.19
CA THR A 137 -7.74 19.39 -3.84
C THR A 137 -6.89 19.16 -5.09
N GLN A 138 -5.62 18.86 -4.85
CA GLN A 138 -4.70 18.36 -5.86
C GLN A 138 -4.17 17.01 -5.40
N LEU A 139 -4.01 16.07 -6.33
CA LEU A 139 -3.45 14.77 -6.06
C LEU A 139 -1.99 14.70 -6.49
N SER A 140 -1.19 14.03 -5.67
CA SER A 140 0.11 13.52 -6.08
C SER A 140 0.05 11.99 -6.10
N LEU A 141 0.24 11.39 -7.27
CA LEU A 141 0.25 9.93 -7.39
C LEU A 141 1.48 9.29 -6.72
N ILE A 142 2.54 10.08 -6.47
CA ILE A 142 3.75 9.70 -5.75
C ILE A 142 4.02 10.80 -4.71
N GLY A 143 3.18 10.85 -3.67
CA GLY A 143 3.23 11.94 -2.69
C GLY A 143 4.11 11.68 -1.47
N THR A 144 4.50 10.43 -1.24
CA THR A 144 5.37 10.01 -0.13
C THR A 144 6.55 9.20 -0.63
N ARG A 145 7.53 8.96 0.25
CA ARG A 145 8.67 8.07 -0.04
C ARG A 145 8.22 6.62 -0.31
N THR A 146 7.07 6.20 0.22
CA THR A 146 6.45 4.90 -0.02
C THR A 146 5.50 4.92 -1.24
N HIS A 147 5.60 5.94 -2.09
CA HIS A 147 4.81 6.14 -3.31
C HIS A 147 3.30 6.16 -3.10
N ARG A 148 2.82 6.45 -1.88
CA ARG A 148 1.37 6.60 -1.62
C ARG A 148 0.83 7.83 -2.34
N ILE A 149 -0.43 7.74 -2.76
CA ILE A 149 -1.19 8.89 -3.25
C ILE A 149 -1.38 9.85 -2.06
N THR A 150 -1.21 11.15 -2.28
CA THR A 150 -1.49 12.18 -1.28
C THR A 150 -2.29 13.31 -1.87
N THR A 151 -3.03 14.01 -1.02
CA THR A 151 -3.70 15.26 -1.37
C THR A 151 -2.83 16.47 -0.98
N LYS A 152 -2.79 17.47 -1.85
CA LYS A 152 -2.12 18.76 -1.64
C LYS A 152 -3.16 19.87 -1.52
N ASN A 153 -2.73 21.05 -1.06
CA ASN A 153 -3.53 22.22 -0.72
C ASN A 153 -4.36 21.99 0.54
N PHE A 154 -5.26 21.02 0.53
CA PHE A 154 -5.95 20.56 1.73
C PHE A 154 -5.79 19.05 1.89
N ASN A 155 -5.37 18.62 3.10
CA ASN A 155 -5.15 17.19 3.39
C ASN A 155 -6.47 16.46 3.66
N LEU A 156 -7.17 16.07 2.61
CA LEU A 156 -8.41 15.28 2.70
C LEU A 156 -8.23 13.93 3.37
N GLN A 157 -7.07 13.31 3.18
CA GLN A 157 -6.77 11.98 3.72
C GLN A 157 -6.58 12.01 5.24
N GLY A 158 -6.27 13.18 5.81
CA GLY A 158 -6.18 13.40 7.25
C GLY A 158 -7.45 13.93 7.90
N LEU A 159 -8.57 14.04 7.16
CA LEU A 159 -9.83 14.49 7.72
C LEU A 159 -10.39 13.48 8.74
N PRO A 160 -10.77 13.92 9.94
CA PRO A 160 -11.50 13.08 10.88
C PRO A 160 -12.82 12.58 10.26
N LYS A 161 -13.24 11.37 10.62
CA LYS A 161 -14.50 10.78 10.12
C LYS A 161 -15.71 11.69 10.34
N ALA A 162 -15.76 12.41 11.46
CA ALA A 162 -16.85 13.36 11.73
C ALA A 162 -16.96 14.46 10.65
N VAL A 163 -15.81 14.96 10.15
CA VAL A 163 -15.77 15.94 9.05
C VAL A 163 -16.06 15.26 7.71
N GLN A 164 -15.53 14.04 7.46
CA GLN A 164 -15.82 13.29 6.24
C GLN A 164 -17.34 13.06 6.06
N ARG A 165 -18.08 12.87 7.15
CA ARG A 165 -19.55 12.71 7.13
C ARG A 165 -20.31 13.97 6.70
N THR A 166 -19.63 15.11 6.59
CA THR A 166 -20.22 16.34 6.03
C THR A 166 -20.06 16.46 4.52
N ILE A 167 -19.34 15.53 3.88
CA ILE A 167 -19.17 15.52 2.42
C ILE A 167 -20.50 15.18 1.77
N LEU A 168 -20.88 16.01 0.80
CA LEU A 168 -22.10 15.88 0.03
C LEU A 168 -21.82 15.28 -1.35
N PRO A 169 -22.73 14.47 -1.88
CA PRO A 169 -22.64 14.02 -3.26
C PRO A 169 -22.83 15.18 -4.23
N SER A 170 -22.14 15.15 -5.36
CA SER A 170 -22.24 16.17 -6.41
C SER A 170 -23.12 15.72 -7.58
N LYS A 171 -23.12 14.43 -7.89
CA LYS A 171 -23.79 13.87 -9.06
C LYS A 171 -24.81 12.78 -8.71
N TYR A 172 -24.55 12.02 -7.67
CA TYR A 172 -25.38 10.91 -7.20
C TYR A 172 -26.07 11.27 -5.89
N LYS A 173 -26.73 10.31 -5.20
CA LYS A 173 -27.54 10.60 -4.02
C LYS A 173 -26.80 10.47 -2.70
N LYS A 174 -25.78 9.60 -2.65
CA LYS A 174 -25.12 9.19 -1.40
C LYS A 174 -23.62 9.13 -1.57
N VAL A 175 -22.90 9.27 -0.47
CA VAL A 175 -21.46 9.11 -0.38
C VAL A 175 -21.12 7.88 0.44
N TYR A 176 -20.20 7.07 -0.05
CA TYR A 176 -19.72 5.87 0.62
C TYR A 176 -18.20 5.86 0.72
N THR A 177 -17.68 5.27 1.79
CA THR A 177 -16.29 4.84 1.87
C THR A 177 -16.24 3.33 1.63
N VAL A 178 -15.43 2.91 0.69
CA VAL A 178 -15.14 1.51 0.38
C VAL A 178 -13.71 1.24 0.81
N ASP A 179 -13.51 0.44 1.86
CA ASP A 179 -12.26 0.34 2.63
C ASP A 179 -11.79 -1.11 2.80
N PHE A 180 -10.51 -1.36 2.62
CA PHE A 180 -9.92 -2.66 2.91
C PHE A 180 -9.82 -2.91 4.41
N LYS A 181 -10.21 -4.11 4.84
CA LYS A 181 -9.86 -4.60 6.17
C LYS A 181 -8.44 -5.15 6.17
N SER A 182 -7.61 -4.65 7.08
CA SER A 182 -6.26 -5.19 7.30
C SER A 182 -5.38 -5.24 6.04
N PHE A 183 -5.40 -4.19 5.20
CA PHE A 183 -4.72 -4.20 3.90
C PHE A 183 -3.22 -4.48 3.99
N GLU A 184 -2.49 -3.78 4.87
CA GLU A 184 -1.05 -4.02 5.05
C GLU A 184 -0.74 -5.45 5.53
N PRO A 185 -1.47 -6.06 6.50
CA PRO A 185 -1.36 -7.49 6.79
C PRO A 185 -1.65 -8.41 5.60
N SER A 186 -2.66 -8.09 4.78
CA SER A 186 -2.97 -8.85 3.55
C SER A 186 -1.82 -8.79 2.54
N VAL A 187 -1.21 -7.61 2.37
CA VAL A 187 0.00 -7.46 1.55
C VAL A 187 1.16 -8.30 2.09
N VAL A 188 1.36 -8.33 3.41
CA VAL A 188 2.38 -9.19 4.04
C VAL A 188 2.08 -10.67 3.82
N ALA A 189 0.81 -11.09 3.94
CA ALA A 189 0.39 -12.45 3.64
C ALA A 189 0.70 -12.83 2.18
N TYR A 190 0.41 -11.94 1.23
CA TYR A 190 0.77 -12.11 -0.17
C TYR A 190 2.28 -12.29 -0.38
N MET A 191 3.09 -11.42 0.23
CA MET A 191 4.55 -11.44 0.08
C MET A 191 5.19 -12.69 0.70
N THR A 192 4.64 -13.17 1.82
CA THR A 192 5.23 -14.26 2.59
C THR A 192 4.60 -15.62 2.33
N GLN A 193 3.34 -15.64 1.89
CA GLN A 193 2.53 -16.86 1.85
C GLN A 193 2.54 -17.58 3.21
N ASP A 194 2.43 -16.81 4.30
CA ASP A 194 2.35 -17.35 5.65
C ASP A 194 0.94 -17.91 5.90
N SER A 195 0.84 -19.23 5.97
CA SER A 195 -0.45 -19.91 6.08
C SER A 195 -1.21 -19.52 7.35
N LYS A 196 -0.51 -19.28 8.45
CA LYS A 196 -1.15 -18.88 9.71
C LYS A 196 -1.69 -17.46 9.65
N LEU A 197 -0.98 -16.55 8.98
CA LEU A 197 -1.49 -15.18 8.74
C LEU A 197 -2.70 -15.19 7.80
N ILE A 198 -2.66 -16.01 6.75
CA ILE A 198 -3.79 -16.21 5.83
C ILE A 198 -4.99 -16.79 6.58
N ASP A 199 -4.79 -17.81 7.40
CA ASP A 199 -5.85 -18.41 8.22
C ASP A 199 -6.52 -17.37 9.13
N PHE A 200 -5.73 -16.49 9.78
CA PHE A 200 -6.25 -15.45 10.65
C PHE A 200 -7.00 -14.35 9.87
N LEU A 201 -6.50 -13.96 8.69
CA LEU A 201 -7.19 -13.03 7.82
C LEU A 201 -8.55 -13.56 7.36
N ASN A 202 -8.66 -14.87 7.13
CA ASN A 202 -9.86 -15.54 6.65
C ASN A 202 -10.85 -15.94 7.76
N GLN A 203 -10.51 -15.75 9.04
CA GLN A 203 -11.49 -15.94 10.11
C GLN A 203 -12.65 -14.97 9.95
N LYS A 204 -13.85 -15.38 10.39
CA LYS A 204 -15.10 -14.62 10.25
C LYS A 204 -14.96 -13.17 10.76
N ASP A 205 -14.32 -13.01 11.92
CA ASP A 205 -14.14 -11.72 12.58
C ASP A 205 -12.79 -11.08 12.24
N GLY A 206 -11.88 -11.83 11.57
CA GLY A 206 -10.63 -11.38 11.00
C GLY A 206 -9.44 -11.47 11.96
N LEU A 207 -8.27 -11.05 11.45
CA LEU A 207 -6.96 -11.16 12.09
C LEU A 207 -6.91 -10.66 13.55
N TYR A 208 -7.48 -9.48 13.81
CA TYR A 208 -7.31 -8.87 15.14
C TYR A 208 -8.18 -9.52 16.19
N ASP A 209 -9.32 -10.07 15.80
CA ASP A 209 -10.22 -10.80 16.69
C ASP A 209 -9.68 -12.20 16.96
N ALA A 210 -9.01 -12.83 15.98
CA ALA A 210 -8.25 -14.04 16.18
C ALA A 210 -7.12 -13.84 17.21
N LEU A 211 -6.37 -12.73 17.11
CA LEU A 211 -5.33 -12.39 18.07
C LEU A 211 -5.88 -12.04 19.47
N LEU A 212 -7.06 -11.39 19.55
CA LEU A 212 -7.74 -11.18 20.84
C LEU A 212 -8.01 -12.50 21.54
N SER A 213 -8.54 -13.48 20.79
CA SER A 213 -8.83 -14.82 21.32
C SER A 213 -7.58 -15.55 21.79
N GLU A 214 -6.48 -15.48 21.02
CA GLU A 214 -5.18 -16.07 21.39
C GLU A 214 -4.59 -15.43 22.67
N LEU A 215 -4.84 -14.12 22.86
CA LEU A 215 -4.34 -13.37 24.01
C LEU A 215 -5.34 -13.34 25.19
N GLU A 216 -6.47 -14.03 25.08
CA GLU A 216 -7.57 -14.04 26.08
C GLU A 216 -8.05 -12.63 26.45
N LEU A 217 -8.09 -11.71 25.46
CA LEU A 217 -8.51 -10.34 25.63
C LEU A 217 -9.97 -10.12 25.21
N GLN A 218 -10.56 -9.00 25.63
CA GLN A 218 -11.92 -8.59 25.28
C GLN A 218 -11.93 -7.62 24.10
N ASP A 219 -13.10 -7.37 23.52
CA ASP A 219 -13.27 -6.53 22.31
C ASP A 219 -12.76 -5.10 22.50
N GLU A 220 -12.81 -4.54 23.71
CA GLU A 220 -12.31 -3.21 24.02
C GLU A 220 -10.80 -3.06 23.74
N GLN A 221 -10.02 -4.15 23.80
CA GLN A 221 -8.60 -4.15 23.53
C GLN A 221 -8.25 -4.31 22.04
N ARG A 222 -9.24 -4.52 21.17
CA ARG A 222 -9.05 -4.76 19.72
C ARG A 222 -8.18 -3.69 19.04
N VAL A 223 -8.41 -2.43 19.37
CA VAL A 223 -7.63 -1.31 18.82
C VAL A 223 -6.17 -1.36 19.29
N LEU A 224 -5.92 -1.81 20.51
CA LEU A 224 -4.57 -1.98 21.08
C LEU A 224 -3.84 -3.13 20.39
N VAL A 225 -4.50 -4.26 20.20
CA VAL A 225 -3.98 -5.43 19.45
C VAL A 225 -3.62 -5.03 18.02
N LYS A 226 -4.53 -4.33 17.31
CA LYS A 226 -4.25 -3.82 15.96
C LYS A 226 -3.00 -2.93 15.92
N ARG A 227 -2.88 -2.00 16.86
CA ARG A 227 -1.73 -1.08 16.94
C ARG A 227 -0.43 -1.81 17.23
N ALA A 228 -0.46 -2.77 18.16
CA ALA A 228 0.71 -3.58 18.50
C ALA A 228 1.10 -4.50 17.34
N PHE A 229 0.15 -5.14 16.66
CA PHE A 229 0.43 -6.00 15.52
C PHE A 229 1.11 -5.24 14.39
N ILE A 230 0.55 -4.12 13.97
CA ILE A 230 1.13 -3.31 12.89
C ILE A 230 2.43 -2.64 13.35
N GLY A 231 2.40 -1.94 14.49
CA GLY A 231 3.51 -1.08 14.89
C GLY A 231 4.69 -1.84 15.52
N SER A 232 4.41 -2.84 16.36
CA SER A 232 5.45 -3.64 17.03
C SER A 232 5.82 -4.87 16.20
N PHE A 233 4.86 -5.74 15.90
CA PHE A 233 5.19 -6.99 15.22
C PHE A 233 5.56 -6.76 13.74
N LEU A 234 4.70 -6.15 12.93
CA LEU A 234 5.03 -5.98 11.50
C LEU A 234 6.17 -4.98 11.28
N PHE A 235 6.13 -3.83 11.92
CA PHE A 235 7.09 -2.75 11.66
C PHE A 235 8.26 -2.71 12.64
N GLY A 236 8.36 -3.65 13.59
CA GLY A 236 9.51 -3.80 14.47
C GLY A 236 9.67 -2.71 15.53
N GLY A 237 8.60 -1.98 15.88
CA GLY A 237 8.62 -1.04 16.99
C GLY A 237 8.74 -1.76 18.34
N ASN A 238 9.31 -1.07 19.33
CA ASN A 238 9.42 -1.63 20.69
C ASN A 238 8.02 -1.82 21.30
N PHE A 239 7.67 -3.06 21.70
CA PHE A 239 6.39 -3.41 22.32
C PHE A 239 6.13 -2.62 23.61
N ASP A 240 7.16 -2.35 24.39
CA ASP A 240 7.08 -1.55 25.63
C ASP A 240 6.83 -0.07 25.41
N SER A 241 6.82 0.38 24.17
CA SER A 241 6.54 1.78 23.86
C SER A 241 5.16 2.20 24.41
N PRO A 242 5.06 3.38 25.08
CA PRO A 242 3.78 3.92 25.55
C PRO A 242 2.72 4.09 24.47
N LYS A 243 3.13 4.03 23.19
CA LYS A 243 2.22 4.14 22.03
C LYS A 243 1.28 2.95 21.90
N PHE A 244 1.70 1.73 22.31
CA PHE A 244 0.92 0.53 22.07
C PHE A 244 -0.07 0.22 23.18
N LYS A 245 0.22 0.56 24.46
CA LYS A 245 -0.63 0.34 25.64
C LYS A 245 -1.12 -1.11 25.84
N LEU A 246 -0.81 -2.03 24.93
CA LEU A 246 -1.19 -3.43 25.05
C LEU A 246 -0.45 -4.11 26.20
N LYS A 247 0.75 -3.62 26.53
CA LYS A 247 1.55 -4.06 27.69
C LYS A 247 0.84 -3.91 29.03
N ASP A 248 -0.19 -3.08 29.11
CA ASP A 248 -1.00 -2.91 30.32
C ASP A 248 -1.94 -4.11 30.55
N TYR A 249 -2.10 -4.99 29.57
CA TYR A 249 -3.01 -6.14 29.56
C TYR A 249 -2.30 -7.47 29.38
N VAL A 250 -1.21 -7.51 28.62
CA VAL A 250 -0.43 -8.73 28.36
C VAL A 250 1.07 -8.46 28.50
N SER A 251 1.80 -9.45 28.98
CA SER A 251 3.26 -9.41 29.04
C SER A 251 3.88 -9.49 27.63
N GLU A 252 5.12 -9.01 27.49
CA GLU A 252 5.88 -9.16 26.25
C GLU A 252 6.04 -10.63 25.84
N VAL A 253 6.21 -11.53 26.80
CA VAL A 253 6.32 -12.97 26.54
C VAL A 253 5.05 -13.53 25.92
N GLN A 254 3.86 -13.20 26.45
CA GLN A 254 2.58 -13.62 25.88
C GLN A 254 2.39 -13.05 24.47
N TRP A 255 2.77 -11.77 24.27
CA TRP A 255 2.70 -11.14 22.96
C TRP A 255 3.61 -11.84 21.94
N LEU A 256 4.88 -12.07 22.30
CA LEU A 256 5.84 -12.75 21.44
C LEU A 256 5.42 -14.19 21.12
N ASP A 257 4.85 -14.90 22.08
CA ASP A 257 4.32 -16.24 21.86
C ASP A 257 3.18 -16.22 20.83
N ALA A 258 2.20 -15.33 21.00
CA ALA A 258 1.07 -15.18 20.08
C ALA A 258 1.50 -14.84 18.64
N VAL A 259 2.56 -14.02 18.46
CA VAL A 259 3.00 -13.62 17.11
C VAL A 259 4.11 -14.52 16.53
N SER A 260 4.72 -15.38 17.33
CA SER A 260 5.79 -16.31 16.90
C SER A 260 5.32 -17.34 15.88
N GLN A 261 4.03 -17.61 15.82
CA GLN A 261 3.40 -18.51 14.86
C GLN A 261 3.44 -18.01 13.40
N PHE A 262 3.67 -16.72 13.18
CA PHE A 262 3.80 -16.13 11.84
C PHE A 262 5.25 -16.26 11.33
N THR A 263 5.68 -17.50 11.12
CA THR A 263 7.09 -17.85 10.91
C THR A 263 7.68 -17.26 9.64
N LYS A 264 6.91 -17.25 8.54
CA LYS A 264 7.38 -16.66 7.26
C LYS A 264 7.42 -15.14 7.30
N VAL A 265 6.57 -14.49 8.11
CA VAL A 265 6.68 -13.04 8.35
C VAL A 265 7.98 -12.73 9.08
N ILE A 266 8.34 -13.55 10.09
CA ILE A 266 9.61 -13.40 10.83
C ILE A 266 10.81 -13.62 9.89
N GLU A 267 10.73 -14.61 8.99
CA GLU A 267 11.78 -14.85 7.98
C GLU A 267 11.94 -13.65 7.04
N LEU A 268 10.83 -13.09 6.52
CA LEU A 268 10.86 -11.90 5.69
C LEU A 268 11.54 -10.73 6.40
N LYS A 269 11.22 -10.50 7.69
CA LYS A 269 11.86 -9.43 8.48
C LYS A 269 13.37 -9.60 8.56
N LYS A 270 13.86 -10.82 8.80
CA LYS A 270 15.30 -11.12 8.81
C LYS A 270 15.94 -10.87 7.45
N GLN A 271 15.31 -11.33 6.37
CA GLN A 271 15.80 -11.09 5.01
C GLN A 271 15.90 -9.60 4.68
N ILE A 272 14.90 -8.81 5.08
CA ILE A 272 14.88 -7.36 4.87
C ILE A 272 16.00 -6.65 5.63
N GLU A 273 16.32 -7.09 6.85
CA GLU A 273 17.42 -6.53 7.65
C GLU A 273 18.81 -6.85 7.07
N GLU A 274 18.95 -7.99 6.38
CA GLU A 274 20.20 -8.46 5.78
C GLU A 274 20.47 -7.85 4.39
N HIS A 275 19.44 -7.48 3.65
CA HIS A 275 19.57 -7.02 2.26
C HIS A 275 19.57 -5.49 2.17
N LYS A 276 20.49 -4.96 1.35
CA LYS A 276 20.57 -3.50 1.08
C LYS A 276 19.62 -3.04 -0.02
N THR A 277 19.13 -3.96 -0.86
CA THR A 277 18.16 -3.70 -1.92
C THR A 277 16.99 -4.66 -1.76
N MET A 278 15.78 -4.18 -2.05
CA MET A 278 14.57 -4.99 -1.95
C MET A 278 13.83 -4.97 -3.28
N PRO A 279 13.46 -6.15 -3.81
CA PRO A 279 12.65 -6.23 -5.02
C PRO A 279 11.24 -5.70 -4.72
N MET A 280 10.79 -4.74 -5.53
CA MET A 280 9.46 -4.18 -5.45
C MET A 280 8.57 -4.75 -6.58
N PRO A 281 7.25 -4.67 -6.48
CA PRO A 281 6.38 -4.95 -7.59
C PRO A 281 6.81 -4.16 -8.84
N TYR A 282 6.59 -4.75 -10.00
CA TYR A 282 6.98 -4.18 -11.30
C TYR A 282 8.49 -4.05 -11.57
N GLY A 283 9.32 -4.89 -10.92
CA GLY A 283 10.77 -4.93 -11.17
C GLY A 283 11.53 -3.67 -10.74
N ILE A 284 10.92 -2.82 -9.91
CA ILE A 284 11.60 -1.65 -9.35
C ILE A 284 12.40 -2.11 -8.12
N GLU A 285 13.66 -1.74 -8.05
CA GLU A 285 14.49 -1.92 -6.87
C GLU A 285 14.63 -0.60 -6.11
N HIS A 286 14.49 -0.65 -4.78
CA HIS A 286 14.77 0.48 -3.91
C HIS A 286 16.06 0.22 -3.12
N ASP A 287 16.95 1.22 -3.12
CA ASP A 287 18.09 1.24 -2.22
C ASP A 287 17.61 1.50 -0.79
N MET A 288 17.76 0.48 0.05
CA MET A 288 17.35 0.49 1.45
C MET A 288 18.46 0.92 2.39
N SER A 289 19.65 1.26 1.88
CA SER A 289 20.82 1.63 2.69
C SER A 289 20.63 2.85 3.60
N ALA A 290 19.71 3.74 3.20
CA ALA A 290 19.33 4.92 3.99
C ALA A 290 18.36 4.63 5.15
N PHE A 291 17.83 3.40 5.24
CA PHE A 291 16.88 3.00 6.28
C PHE A 291 17.58 2.15 7.34
N GLN A 292 17.12 2.25 8.57
CA GLN A 292 17.65 1.48 9.70
C GLN A 292 16.50 0.93 10.55
N GLY A 293 16.70 -0.29 11.07
CA GLY A 293 15.81 -0.93 12.02
C GLY A 293 14.35 -1.03 11.51
N SER A 294 13.41 -0.76 12.39
CA SER A 294 11.97 -0.92 12.15
C SER A 294 11.40 -0.11 10.96
N SER A 295 12.09 0.93 10.51
CA SER A 295 11.63 1.75 9.39
C SER A 295 11.70 1.03 8.04
N ILE A 296 12.57 0.02 7.91
CA ILE A 296 12.77 -0.73 6.65
C ILE A 296 11.52 -1.54 6.30
N MET A 297 11.04 -2.35 7.24
CA MET A 297 9.85 -3.17 7.02
C MET A 297 8.62 -2.32 6.72
N ALA A 298 8.42 -1.23 7.49
CA ALA A 298 7.33 -0.29 7.24
C ALA A 298 7.40 0.32 5.83
N PHE A 299 8.59 0.75 5.41
CA PHE A 299 8.80 1.30 4.07
C PHE A 299 8.46 0.26 3.00
N TYR A 300 8.97 -0.96 3.13
CA TYR A 300 8.77 -2.02 2.15
C TYR A 300 7.28 -2.39 2.01
N VAL A 301 6.63 -2.75 3.11
CA VAL A 301 5.20 -3.13 3.09
C VAL A 301 4.33 -2.00 2.54
N GLN A 302 4.55 -0.77 2.97
CA GLN A 302 3.77 0.38 2.52
C GLN A 302 3.99 0.70 1.04
N THR A 303 5.19 0.48 0.52
CA THR A 303 5.47 0.69 -0.91
C THR A 303 4.77 -0.36 -1.74
N VAL A 304 4.87 -1.65 -1.36
CA VAL A 304 4.16 -2.75 -2.04
C VAL A 304 2.65 -2.52 -2.00
N ALA A 305 2.11 -2.17 -0.82
CA ALA A 305 0.69 -1.84 -0.64
C ALA A 305 0.25 -0.70 -1.55
N SER A 306 1.07 0.34 -1.69
CA SER A 306 0.77 1.48 -2.56
C SER A 306 0.68 1.08 -4.05
N TYR A 307 1.55 0.19 -4.53
CA TYR A 307 1.49 -0.29 -5.90
C TYR A 307 0.23 -1.15 -6.17
N ILE A 308 -0.07 -2.06 -5.25
CA ILE A 308 -1.26 -2.91 -5.35
C ILE A 308 -2.53 -2.05 -5.32
N PHE A 309 -2.61 -1.09 -4.39
CA PHE A 309 -3.76 -0.19 -4.30
C PHE A 309 -3.96 0.65 -5.56
N LYS A 310 -2.89 1.17 -6.16
CA LYS A 310 -2.99 1.92 -7.41
C LYS A 310 -3.52 1.09 -8.57
N HIS A 311 -3.14 -0.17 -8.64
CA HIS A 311 -3.69 -1.08 -9.65
C HIS A 311 -5.19 -1.29 -9.44
N ILE A 312 -5.61 -1.54 -8.20
CA ILE A 312 -7.03 -1.68 -7.84
C ILE A 312 -7.79 -0.39 -8.15
N LEU A 313 -7.24 0.76 -7.78
CA LEU A 313 -7.86 2.07 -8.06
C LEU A 313 -8.04 2.31 -9.56
N LEU A 314 -7.08 1.88 -10.38
CA LEU A 314 -7.21 1.98 -11.84
C LEU A 314 -8.36 1.12 -12.37
N GLU A 315 -8.52 -0.12 -11.88
CA GLU A 315 -9.63 -1.00 -12.29
C GLU A 315 -10.99 -0.42 -11.85
N VAL A 316 -11.07 0.15 -10.65
CA VAL A 316 -12.29 0.85 -10.20
C VAL A 316 -12.57 2.09 -11.06
N TYR A 317 -11.55 2.83 -11.47
CA TYR A 317 -11.72 3.97 -12.36
C TYR A 317 -12.16 3.53 -13.78
N ARG A 318 -11.62 2.45 -14.30
CA ARG A 318 -12.09 1.85 -15.57
C ARG A 318 -13.58 1.49 -15.50
N ALA A 319 -14.00 0.84 -14.42
CA ALA A 319 -15.41 0.53 -14.19
C ALA A 319 -16.29 1.78 -14.06
N GLN A 320 -15.82 2.85 -13.41
CA GLN A 320 -16.52 4.14 -13.39
C GLN A 320 -16.75 4.69 -14.81
N CYS A 321 -15.72 4.66 -15.66
CA CYS A 321 -15.81 5.17 -17.03
C CYS A 321 -16.79 4.37 -17.89
N GLU A 322 -16.84 3.05 -17.70
CA GLU A 322 -17.70 2.14 -18.46
C GLU A 322 -19.15 2.16 -17.99
N GLN A 323 -19.36 1.98 -16.69
CA GLN A 323 -20.69 1.78 -16.11
C GLN A 323 -21.44 3.08 -15.83
N LYS A 324 -20.72 4.14 -15.41
CA LYS A 324 -21.29 5.46 -15.08
C LYS A 324 -22.38 5.40 -14.00
N THR A 325 -22.28 4.44 -13.06
CA THR A 325 -23.21 4.24 -11.95
C THR A 325 -22.71 4.83 -10.63
N PHE A 326 -21.43 5.13 -10.57
CA PHE A 326 -20.77 5.77 -9.43
C PHE A 326 -19.68 6.73 -9.91
N LYS A 327 -19.14 7.51 -8.96
CA LYS A 327 -18.00 8.41 -9.21
C LYS A 327 -17.05 8.35 -8.02
N ILE A 328 -15.76 8.25 -8.29
CA ILE A 328 -14.69 8.38 -7.30
C ILE A 328 -14.57 9.84 -6.89
N ILE A 329 -14.72 10.12 -5.59
CA ILE A 329 -14.50 11.45 -5.01
C ILE A 329 -13.00 11.62 -4.73
N VAL A 330 -12.41 10.70 -3.96
CA VAL A 330 -10.98 10.74 -3.60
C VAL A 330 -10.52 9.39 -3.04
N PRO A 331 -9.29 8.93 -3.36
CA PRO A 331 -8.66 7.82 -2.65
C PRO A 331 -8.12 8.29 -1.29
N ILE A 332 -8.37 7.50 -0.23
CA ILE A 332 -7.93 7.78 1.14
C ILE A 332 -7.16 6.57 1.68
N HIS A 333 -5.84 6.61 1.68
CA HIS A 333 -4.96 5.50 2.07
C HIS A 333 -5.21 4.22 1.26
N ASP A 334 -5.88 3.25 1.84
CA ASP A 334 -6.32 1.96 1.29
C ASP A 334 -7.84 1.89 1.07
N ALA A 335 -8.51 3.03 1.14
CA ALA A 335 -9.94 3.20 0.87
C ALA A 335 -10.19 4.09 -0.34
N ILE A 336 -11.38 3.95 -0.91
CA ILE A 336 -11.88 4.84 -1.98
C ILE A 336 -13.20 5.46 -1.50
N MET A 337 -13.27 6.78 -1.49
CA MET A 337 -14.53 7.48 -1.28
C MET A 337 -15.23 7.65 -2.62
N ILE A 338 -16.47 7.21 -2.70
CA ILE A 338 -17.29 7.26 -3.91
C ILE A 338 -18.65 7.91 -3.63
N GLU A 339 -19.27 8.43 -4.67
CA GLU A 339 -20.69 8.75 -4.69
C GLU A 339 -21.44 7.83 -5.65
N CYS A 340 -22.60 7.35 -5.24
CA CYS A 340 -23.53 6.54 -6.05
C CYS A 340 -24.97 6.68 -5.53
N ASP A 341 -25.94 6.07 -6.24
CA ASP A 341 -27.35 6.22 -5.89
C ASP A 341 -27.78 5.34 -4.71
N ASP A 342 -27.13 4.20 -4.50
CA ASP A 342 -27.54 3.20 -3.51
C ASP A 342 -26.37 2.35 -3.01
N GLU A 343 -26.62 1.61 -1.93
CA GLU A 343 -25.65 0.72 -1.30
C GLU A 343 -25.29 -0.50 -2.18
N VAL A 344 -26.18 -0.92 -3.07
CA VAL A 344 -25.92 -2.06 -3.97
C VAL A 344 -24.75 -1.71 -4.88
N THR A 345 -24.81 -0.56 -5.51
CA THR A 345 -23.71 -0.04 -6.35
C THR A 345 -22.39 0.09 -5.56
N ALA A 346 -22.45 0.59 -4.31
CA ALA A 346 -21.26 0.68 -3.46
C ALA A 346 -20.69 -0.72 -3.12
N ARG A 347 -21.53 -1.72 -2.91
CA ARG A 347 -21.12 -3.12 -2.71
C ARG A 347 -20.54 -3.75 -3.97
N ASP A 348 -21.04 -3.41 -5.16
CA ASP A 348 -20.44 -3.84 -6.43
C ASP A 348 -19.02 -3.30 -6.59
N VAL A 349 -18.78 -2.03 -6.23
CA VAL A 349 -17.43 -1.45 -6.18
C VAL A 349 -16.56 -2.19 -5.16
N ALA A 350 -17.08 -2.50 -3.97
CA ALA A 350 -16.34 -3.27 -2.96
C ALA A 350 -15.99 -4.68 -3.46
N GLN A 351 -16.91 -5.34 -4.17
CA GLN A 351 -16.66 -6.64 -4.76
C GLN A 351 -15.60 -6.56 -5.87
N LEU A 352 -15.61 -5.51 -6.68
CA LEU A 352 -14.57 -5.26 -7.68
C LEU A 352 -13.19 -5.06 -7.01
N MET A 353 -13.10 -4.21 -5.98
CA MET A 353 -11.87 -4.02 -5.21
C MET A 353 -11.35 -5.34 -4.62
N LYS A 354 -12.25 -6.13 -4.01
CA LYS A 354 -11.93 -7.44 -3.43
C LYS A 354 -11.43 -8.43 -4.50
N SER A 355 -12.17 -8.59 -5.60
CA SER A 355 -11.80 -9.54 -6.65
C SER A 355 -10.48 -9.17 -7.33
N THR A 356 -10.25 -7.89 -7.59
CA THR A 356 -8.98 -7.41 -8.16
C THR A 356 -7.81 -7.67 -7.19
N ALA A 357 -7.99 -7.38 -5.89
CA ALA A 357 -6.97 -7.68 -4.89
C ALA A 357 -6.66 -9.18 -4.80
N ASN A 358 -7.69 -10.02 -4.75
CA ASN A 358 -7.55 -11.47 -4.68
C ASN A 358 -6.86 -12.04 -5.94
N GLN A 359 -7.15 -11.48 -7.12
CA GLN A 359 -6.46 -11.84 -8.35
C GLN A 359 -4.96 -11.47 -8.29
N LEU A 360 -4.62 -10.27 -7.80
CA LEU A 360 -3.24 -9.85 -7.62
C LEU A 360 -2.50 -10.68 -6.56
N PHE A 361 -3.18 -11.07 -5.49
CA PHE A 361 -2.64 -11.92 -4.43
C PHE A 361 -2.55 -13.40 -4.84
N ASN A 362 -3.26 -13.79 -5.90
CA ASN A 362 -3.45 -15.18 -6.30
C ASN A 362 -4.00 -16.05 -5.14
N ASP A 363 -4.89 -15.45 -4.33
CA ASP A 363 -5.49 -16.07 -3.13
C ASP A 363 -6.72 -15.25 -2.68
N GLU A 364 -7.56 -15.80 -1.79
CA GLU A 364 -8.85 -15.21 -1.38
C GLU A 364 -8.86 -14.72 0.07
N PHE A 365 -7.94 -13.83 0.43
CA PHE A 365 -7.90 -13.26 1.78
C PHE A 365 -8.11 -11.73 1.85
N ALA A 366 -8.41 -11.07 0.75
CA ALA A 366 -8.80 -9.66 0.77
C ALA A 366 -10.24 -9.49 1.25
N HIS A 367 -10.45 -8.56 2.17
CA HIS A 367 -11.77 -8.19 2.67
C HIS A 367 -11.98 -6.69 2.52
N VAL A 368 -13.17 -6.30 2.05
CA VAL A 368 -13.56 -4.91 1.80
C VAL A 368 -14.87 -4.63 2.52
N THR A 369 -14.99 -3.45 3.09
CA THR A 369 -16.19 -2.95 3.76
C THR A 369 -16.73 -1.72 3.07
N VAL A 370 -18.03 -1.49 3.23
CA VAL A 370 -18.75 -0.31 2.75
C VAL A 370 -19.36 0.41 3.95
N GLU A 371 -19.11 1.71 4.05
CA GLU A 371 -19.69 2.59 5.07
C GLU A 371 -20.35 3.78 4.36
N GLU A 372 -21.64 4.02 4.60
CA GLU A 372 -22.33 5.22 4.11
C GLU A 372 -21.89 6.43 4.96
N LEU A 373 -21.50 7.53 4.28
CA LEU A 373 -21.15 8.79 4.91
C LEU A 373 -22.35 9.73 4.85
N GLY A 374 -22.74 10.32 5.99
CA GLY A 374 -23.85 11.29 6.04
C GLY A 374 -25.24 10.73 6.23
N GLY A 375 -25.42 9.40 6.27
CA GLY A 375 -26.63 8.78 6.80
C GLY A 375 -26.72 9.05 8.31
N GLU A 376 -27.94 9.15 8.86
CA GLU A 376 -28.15 9.11 10.31
C GLU A 376 -27.72 7.73 10.81
N GLY A 377 -26.39 7.57 10.94
CA GLY A 377 -25.75 6.31 11.31
C GLY A 377 -25.89 6.09 12.80
N HIS A 378 -26.34 4.93 13.16
CA HIS A 378 -26.28 4.39 14.50
C HIS A 378 -24.87 4.56 15.08
N GLU A 379 -24.76 5.26 16.21
CA GLU A 379 -23.58 5.39 17.06
C GLU A 379 -23.10 4.03 17.59
#